data_22934fa5ccb5251c6d40ae5bb611d19f
#
_entry.id   22934fa5ccb5251c6d40ae5bb611d19f
#
_cell.length_a   1.000
_cell.length_b   1.000
_cell.length_c   1.000
_cell.angle_alpha   90.00
_cell.angle_beta   90.00
_cell.angle_gamma   90.00
#
_symmetry.space_group_name_H-M   'P 1'
#
loop_
_entity.id
_entity.type
_entity.pdbx_description
1 polymer ?
#
loop_
_entity_poly.entity_id
_entity_poly.type
_entity_poly.pdbx_seq_one_letter_code
_entity_poly.pdbx_strand_id
1 'polypeptide(L)'
;MQDKLIARAKELLSEGKVQKVVGWKKGLFDDDITPAVFATAEELDKDFVFNKYCKANLSKYLVGITRNIETAKSTARMNNTMAKQRDPNAQDKPIPSEVVLVFLKPSDTYSFTQLLKESRITRDDVYAVGVPCQDTVDGGDVCGNCAGKKPVSCDEYIGVDPEAEVAPNTARMEEVAKIEAMSVNGRYEFWRNEFSRCIRCNACRNVCPACTCEKCVFDNNALYTTQKVAETSFEESLFHIIRAWQ
;
A
#
# COMPACT_ATOMS: atom_id res chain seq x y z
N MET A 1 14.04 -7.74 16.15
CA MET A 1 13.66 -7.56 14.74
C MET A 1 13.84 -6.11 14.30
N GLN A 2 13.25 -5.15 14.99
CA GLN A 2 13.37 -3.72 14.67
C GLN A 2 14.82 -3.27 14.41
N ASP A 3 15.75 -3.59 15.31
CA ASP A 3 17.16 -3.19 15.20
C ASP A 3 17.82 -3.72 13.91
N LYS A 4 17.43 -4.93 13.48
CA LYS A 4 17.93 -5.50 12.20
C LYS A 4 17.41 -4.71 10.99
N LEU A 5 16.16 -4.26 11.02
CA LEU A 5 15.57 -3.45 9.95
C LEU A 5 16.23 -2.06 9.90
N ILE A 6 16.42 -1.43 11.06
CA ILE A 6 17.12 -0.15 11.16
C ILE A 6 18.56 -0.27 10.65
N ALA A 7 19.29 -1.28 11.10
CA ALA A 7 20.68 -1.49 10.66
C ALA A 7 20.77 -1.66 9.14
N ARG A 8 19.91 -2.49 8.56
CA ARG A 8 19.89 -2.71 7.11
C ARG A 8 19.51 -1.46 6.32
N ALA A 9 18.50 -0.70 6.80
CA ALA A 9 18.11 0.56 6.17
C ALA A 9 19.25 1.58 6.17
N LYS A 10 19.98 1.71 7.30
CA LYS A 10 21.15 2.59 7.40
C LYS A 10 22.29 2.19 6.46
N GLU A 11 22.56 0.90 6.36
CA GLU A 11 23.56 0.37 5.42
C GLU A 11 23.22 0.78 3.98
N LEU A 12 21.98 0.53 3.53
CA LEU A 12 21.53 0.88 2.18
C LEU A 12 21.52 2.39 1.91
N LEU A 13 21.19 3.22 2.92
CA LEU A 13 21.33 4.68 2.84
C LEU A 13 22.79 5.11 2.73
N SER A 14 23.68 4.53 3.54
CA SER A 14 25.12 4.88 3.52
C SER A 14 25.83 4.46 2.23
N GLU A 15 25.40 3.35 1.63
CA GLU A 15 25.86 2.89 0.33
C GLU A 15 25.30 3.71 -0.85
N GLY A 16 24.36 4.60 -0.60
CA GLY A 16 23.66 5.36 -1.63
C GLY A 16 22.76 4.53 -2.53
N LYS A 17 22.47 3.27 -2.16
CA LYS A 17 21.56 2.40 -2.91
C LYS A 17 20.12 2.88 -2.82
N VAL A 18 19.75 3.49 -1.71
CA VAL A 18 18.46 4.11 -1.50
C VAL A 18 18.62 5.52 -0.92
N GLN A 19 17.70 6.41 -1.20
CA GLN A 19 17.74 7.79 -0.74
C GLN A 19 16.69 8.06 0.36
N LYS A 20 15.68 7.21 0.46
CA LYS A 20 14.61 7.30 1.47
C LYS A 20 14.16 5.93 1.90
N VAL A 21 13.56 5.86 3.08
CA VAL A 21 13.00 4.64 3.67
C VAL A 21 11.54 4.88 4.01
N VAL A 22 10.64 4.05 3.50
CA VAL A 22 9.23 4.03 3.87
C VAL A 22 9.04 2.96 4.95
N GLY A 23 8.59 3.40 6.10
CA GLY A 23 8.44 2.56 7.29
C GLY A 23 7.28 3.02 8.16
N TRP A 24 7.35 2.66 9.42
CA TRP A 24 6.35 3.03 10.42
C TRP A 24 6.98 3.90 11.51
N LYS A 25 6.23 4.89 11.95
CA LYS A 25 6.61 5.83 12.99
C LYS A 25 5.57 5.80 14.11
N LYS A 26 6.05 5.88 15.35
CA LYS A 26 5.20 6.00 16.54
C LYS A 26 4.56 7.41 16.59
N GLY A 27 3.25 7.45 16.85
CA GLY A 27 2.51 8.67 17.15
C GLY A 27 2.50 9.01 18.65
N LEU A 28 1.39 9.53 19.13
CA LEU A 28 1.26 9.97 20.53
C LEU A 28 1.10 8.80 21.50
N PHE A 29 0.42 7.74 21.10
CA PHE A 29 0.15 6.55 21.92
C PHE A 29 0.95 5.36 21.42
N ASP A 30 1.09 4.33 22.25
CA ASP A 30 1.88 3.14 21.92
C ASP A 30 1.31 2.32 20.77
N ASP A 31 0.00 2.39 20.55
CA ASP A 31 -0.76 1.74 19.49
C ASP A 31 -1.00 2.65 18.26
N ASP A 32 -0.67 3.93 18.38
CA ASP A 32 -0.77 4.90 17.29
C ASP A 32 0.48 4.83 16.40
N ILE A 33 0.44 3.95 15.41
CA ILE A 33 1.54 3.75 14.47
C ILE A 33 1.11 4.18 13.08
N THR A 34 1.85 5.12 12.51
CA THR A 34 1.57 5.69 11.20
C THR A 34 2.70 5.42 10.19
N PRO A 35 2.39 5.33 8.89
CA PRO A 35 3.41 5.33 7.85
C PRO A 35 4.21 6.63 7.85
N ALA A 36 5.52 6.50 7.61
CA ALA A 36 6.42 7.63 7.53
C ALA A 36 7.52 7.39 6.49
N VAL A 37 8.12 8.48 6.02
CA VAL A 37 9.29 8.48 5.16
C VAL A 37 10.46 9.04 5.96
N PHE A 38 11.58 8.31 5.97
CA PHE A 38 12.81 8.68 6.65
C PHE A 38 13.88 8.95 5.60
N ALA A 39 14.59 10.05 5.75
CA ALA A 39 15.67 10.45 4.84
C ALA A 39 17.07 10.26 5.44
N THR A 40 17.18 10.14 6.77
CA THR A 40 18.44 10.04 7.47
C THR A 40 18.50 8.88 8.46
N ALA A 41 19.72 8.48 8.82
CA ALA A 41 19.96 7.44 9.82
C ALA A 41 19.48 7.86 11.22
N GLU A 42 19.59 9.15 11.54
CA GLU A 42 19.14 9.71 12.81
C GLU A 42 17.63 9.67 12.97
N GLU A 43 16.89 9.93 11.89
CA GLU A 43 15.44 9.81 11.88
C GLU A 43 14.99 8.36 12.12
N LEU A 44 15.70 7.39 11.52
CA LEU A 44 15.43 5.96 11.74
C LEU A 44 15.67 5.56 13.20
N ASP A 45 16.77 6.02 13.81
CA ASP A 45 17.06 5.69 15.20
C ASP A 45 16.03 6.28 16.16
N LYS A 46 15.56 7.47 15.86
CA LYS A 46 14.66 8.21 16.73
C LYS A 46 13.21 7.75 16.64
N ASP A 47 12.73 7.55 15.43
CA ASP A 47 11.31 7.53 15.15
C ASP A 47 10.80 6.21 14.56
N PHE A 48 11.67 5.36 13.98
CA PHE A 48 11.26 4.12 13.35
C PHE A 48 10.77 3.10 14.38
N VAL A 49 9.64 2.47 14.09
CA VAL A 49 9.04 1.43 14.94
C VAL A 49 8.64 0.24 14.09
N PHE A 50 8.88 -0.97 14.61
CA PHE A 50 8.37 -2.20 14.04
C PHE A 50 7.82 -3.13 15.14
N ASN A 51 6.51 -3.11 15.31
CA ASN A 51 5.80 -3.88 16.34
C ASN A 51 4.43 -4.38 15.82
N LYS A 52 3.67 -5.03 16.71
CA LYS A 52 2.34 -5.59 16.41
C LYS A 52 1.28 -4.56 15.95
N TYR A 53 1.52 -3.28 16.16
CA TYR A 53 0.62 -2.20 15.73
C TYR A 53 0.96 -1.64 14.33
N CYS A 54 2.01 -2.14 13.68
CA CYS A 54 2.37 -1.76 12.31
C CYS A 54 1.40 -2.36 11.28
N LYS A 55 0.13 -1.93 11.33
CA LYS A 55 -0.97 -2.49 10.51
C LYS A 55 -1.03 -1.92 9.10
N ALA A 56 -0.60 -0.67 8.90
CA ALA A 56 -0.70 0.00 7.60
C ALA A 56 0.07 -0.75 6.51
N ASN A 57 -0.55 -0.87 5.34
CA ASN A 57 0.08 -1.40 4.14
C ASN A 57 0.93 -0.30 3.47
N LEU A 58 2.24 -0.44 3.54
CA LEU A 58 3.17 0.59 3.05
C LEU A 58 3.21 0.69 1.53
N SER A 59 2.81 -0.34 0.79
CA SER A 59 2.82 -0.32 -0.68
C SER A 59 1.95 0.81 -1.26
N LYS A 60 0.86 1.17 -0.57
CA LYS A 60 -0.02 2.27 -0.98
C LYS A 60 0.71 3.61 -1.10
N TYR A 61 1.65 3.87 -0.20
CA TYR A 61 2.34 5.16 -0.12
C TYR A 61 3.39 5.31 -1.24
N LEU A 62 3.84 4.19 -1.82
CA LEU A 62 4.75 4.19 -2.95
C LEU A 62 4.17 4.89 -4.19
N VAL A 63 2.84 4.82 -4.39
CA VAL A 63 2.19 5.43 -5.57
C VAL A 63 2.47 6.92 -5.68
N GLY A 64 2.32 7.66 -4.58
CA GLY A 64 2.64 9.10 -4.56
C GLY A 64 4.14 9.37 -4.68
N ILE A 65 4.96 8.57 -4.02
CA ILE A 65 6.41 8.74 -4.00
C ILE A 65 7.01 8.48 -5.39
N THR A 66 6.72 7.34 -6.02
CA THR A 66 7.27 7.00 -7.34
C THR A 66 6.75 7.93 -8.43
N ARG A 67 5.50 8.42 -8.31
CA ARG A 67 4.97 9.46 -9.20
C ARG A 67 5.78 10.75 -9.13
N ASN A 68 6.15 11.19 -7.93
CA ASN A 68 6.99 12.39 -7.76
C ASN A 68 8.38 12.19 -8.36
N ILE A 69 8.97 10.99 -8.20
CA ILE A 69 10.26 10.62 -8.82
C ILE A 69 10.14 10.68 -10.35
N GLU A 70 9.12 10.06 -10.93
CA GLU A 70 8.92 10.08 -12.38
C GLU A 70 8.61 11.48 -12.92
N THR A 71 7.90 12.31 -12.16
CA THR A 71 7.67 13.72 -12.52
C THR A 71 8.99 14.49 -12.56
N ALA A 72 9.87 14.29 -11.58
CA ALA A 72 11.18 14.91 -11.54
C ALA A 72 12.07 14.46 -12.73
N LYS A 73 12.08 13.15 -13.03
CA LYS A 73 12.78 12.59 -14.20
C LYS A 73 12.26 13.18 -15.52
N SER A 74 10.94 13.23 -15.69
CA SER A 74 10.29 13.77 -16.89
C SER A 74 10.59 15.25 -17.08
N THR A 75 10.56 16.03 -15.99
CA THR A 75 10.91 17.45 -16.00
C THR A 75 12.37 17.66 -16.42
N ALA A 76 13.30 16.85 -15.89
CA ALA A 76 14.72 16.94 -16.24
C ALA A 76 14.95 16.59 -17.72
N ARG A 77 14.31 15.53 -18.24
CA ARG A 77 14.36 15.16 -19.66
C ARG A 77 13.83 16.29 -20.54
N MET A 78 12.69 16.87 -20.19
CA MET A 78 12.10 17.99 -20.93
C MET A 78 13.03 19.21 -20.94
N ASN A 79 13.63 19.56 -19.81
CA ASN A 79 14.57 20.67 -19.71
C ASN A 79 15.82 20.44 -20.58
N ASN A 80 16.35 19.22 -20.64
CA ASN A 80 17.46 18.87 -21.53
C ASN A 80 17.06 19.02 -23.01
N THR A 81 15.87 18.54 -23.38
CA THR A 81 15.35 18.69 -24.73
C THR A 81 15.20 20.16 -25.12
N MET A 82 14.62 20.98 -24.25
CA MET A 82 14.46 22.43 -24.49
C MET A 82 15.81 23.14 -24.57
N ALA A 83 16.80 22.76 -23.77
CA ALA A 83 18.14 23.32 -23.82
C ALA A 83 18.79 23.05 -25.19
N LYS A 84 18.69 21.82 -25.70
CA LYS A 84 19.22 21.45 -27.04
C LYS A 84 18.48 22.12 -28.19
N GLN A 85 17.20 22.42 -28.05
CA GLN A 85 16.45 23.20 -29.07
C GLN A 85 16.93 24.66 -29.16
N ARG A 86 17.42 25.24 -28.03
CA ARG A 86 17.96 26.60 -27.97
C ARG A 86 19.43 26.65 -28.38
N ASP A 87 20.20 25.66 -27.95
CA ASP A 87 21.61 25.49 -28.28
C ASP A 87 21.89 24.01 -28.55
N PRO A 88 22.13 23.63 -29.84
CA PRO A 88 22.43 22.24 -30.20
C PRO A 88 23.66 21.63 -29.48
N ASN A 89 24.55 22.46 -28.96
CA ASN A 89 25.75 22.04 -28.22
C ASN A 89 25.49 21.94 -26.69
N ALA A 90 24.30 22.24 -26.22
CA ALA A 90 24.00 22.15 -24.81
C ALA A 90 24.19 20.72 -24.28
N GLN A 91 24.93 20.59 -23.18
CA GLN A 91 25.13 19.31 -22.52
C GLN A 91 23.89 18.92 -21.70
N ASP A 92 23.57 17.62 -21.69
CA ASP A 92 22.50 17.10 -20.85
C ASP A 92 22.87 17.23 -19.37
N LYS A 93 21.98 17.79 -18.60
CA LYS A 93 22.07 17.73 -17.15
C LYS A 93 21.68 16.32 -16.67
N PRO A 94 22.27 15.83 -15.58
CA PRO A 94 21.94 14.51 -15.05
C PRO A 94 20.46 14.43 -14.70
N ILE A 95 19.84 13.30 -15.08
CA ILE A 95 18.47 12.98 -14.70
C ILE A 95 18.49 12.47 -13.25
N PRO A 96 17.70 13.04 -12.34
CA PRO A 96 17.67 12.58 -10.97
C PRO A 96 17.27 11.11 -10.91
N SER A 97 18.00 10.33 -10.11
CA SER A 97 17.68 8.93 -9.81
C SER A 97 17.47 8.83 -8.31
N GLU A 98 16.30 8.37 -7.91
CA GLU A 98 15.97 8.15 -6.51
C GLU A 98 15.37 6.75 -6.38
N VAL A 99 15.87 5.96 -5.44
CA VAL A 99 15.35 4.64 -5.08
C VAL A 99 14.86 4.70 -3.64
N VAL A 100 13.68 4.19 -3.38
CA VAL A 100 13.06 4.21 -2.06
C VAL A 100 13.00 2.79 -1.48
N LEU A 101 13.56 2.61 -0.30
CA LEU A 101 13.39 1.38 0.48
C LEU A 101 11.96 1.31 1.03
N VAL A 102 11.33 0.15 0.96
CA VAL A 102 10.06 -0.12 1.64
C VAL A 102 10.09 -1.46 2.36
N PHE A 103 9.55 -1.48 3.57
CA PHE A 103 9.32 -2.73 4.31
C PHE A 103 7.92 -3.26 4.01
N LEU A 104 7.83 -4.51 3.55
CA LEU A 104 6.58 -5.14 3.15
C LEU A 104 6.32 -6.41 3.95
N LYS A 105 5.19 -6.47 4.64
CA LYS A 105 4.68 -7.72 5.22
C LYS A 105 4.22 -8.67 4.11
N PRO A 106 4.10 -9.98 4.35
CA PRO A 106 3.69 -10.93 3.32
C PRO A 106 2.43 -10.50 2.56
N SER A 107 1.38 -10.09 3.24
CA SER A 107 0.15 -9.58 2.60
C SER A 107 0.37 -8.32 1.76
N ASP A 108 1.29 -7.44 2.18
CA ASP A 108 1.56 -6.18 1.51
C ASP A 108 2.30 -6.40 0.19
N THR A 109 3.06 -7.52 0.07
CA THR A 109 3.78 -7.86 -1.15
C THR A 109 2.85 -8.20 -2.32
N TYR A 110 1.67 -8.75 -2.03
CA TYR A 110 0.65 -8.98 -3.08
C TYR A 110 0.10 -7.65 -3.60
N SER A 111 -0.15 -6.70 -2.71
CA SER A 111 -0.57 -5.34 -3.11
C SER A 111 0.52 -4.64 -3.91
N PHE A 112 1.77 -4.75 -3.49
CA PHE A 112 2.93 -4.24 -4.22
C PHE A 112 2.99 -4.80 -5.64
N THR A 113 2.87 -6.13 -5.77
CA THR A 113 2.86 -6.81 -7.08
C THR A 113 1.69 -6.34 -7.96
N GLN A 114 0.51 -6.13 -7.37
CA GLN A 114 -0.65 -5.62 -8.11
C GLN A 114 -0.42 -4.19 -8.61
N LEU A 115 0.13 -3.31 -7.78
CA LEU A 115 0.46 -1.94 -8.19
C LEU A 115 1.50 -1.89 -9.32
N LEU A 116 2.46 -2.83 -9.33
CA LEU A 116 3.40 -3.00 -10.44
C LEU A 116 2.69 -3.43 -11.74
N LYS A 117 1.80 -4.43 -11.65
CA LYS A 117 1.02 -4.92 -12.80
C LYS A 117 0.13 -3.82 -13.40
N GLU A 118 -0.40 -2.95 -12.58
CA GLU A 118 -1.22 -1.81 -12.99
C GLU A 118 -0.40 -0.59 -13.41
N SER A 119 0.94 -0.69 -13.42
CA SER A 119 1.85 0.43 -13.72
C SER A 119 1.60 1.66 -12.85
N ARG A 120 1.19 1.45 -11.60
CA ARG A 120 0.97 2.52 -10.62
C ARG A 120 2.23 2.93 -9.90
N ILE A 121 3.22 2.05 -9.87
CA ILE A 121 4.55 2.28 -9.32
C ILE A 121 5.60 1.77 -10.32
N THR A 122 6.78 2.38 -10.29
CA THR A 122 7.92 2.00 -11.11
C THR A 122 8.84 1.09 -10.30
N ARG A 123 9.12 -0.13 -10.81
CA ARG A 123 9.91 -1.14 -10.09
C ARG A 123 11.33 -0.66 -9.77
N ASP A 124 11.96 0.03 -10.72
CA ASP A 124 13.34 0.49 -10.60
C ASP A 124 13.52 1.61 -9.55
N ASP A 125 12.44 2.22 -9.11
CA ASP A 125 12.46 3.28 -8.09
C ASP A 125 12.23 2.73 -6.67
N VAL A 126 12.10 1.41 -6.51
CA VAL A 126 11.77 0.79 -5.24
C VAL A 126 12.69 -0.37 -4.90
N TYR A 127 13.27 -0.35 -3.71
CA TYR A 127 13.95 -1.48 -3.08
C TYR A 127 13.03 -2.09 -2.01
N ALA A 128 12.50 -3.26 -2.26
CA ALA A 128 11.51 -3.91 -1.41
C ALA A 128 12.14 -4.93 -0.47
N VAL A 129 11.94 -4.77 0.82
CA VAL A 129 12.39 -5.71 1.86
C VAL A 129 11.20 -6.39 2.49
N GLY A 130 11.11 -7.72 2.32
CA GLY A 130 10.11 -8.55 2.95
C GLY A 130 10.40 -8.74 4.45
N VAL A 131 9.39 -8.45 5.29
CA VAL A 131 9.47 -8.56 6.75
C VAL A 131 8.35 -9.44 7.28
N PRO A 132 8.51 -10.10 8.45
CA PRO A 132 7.45 -10.95 9.00
C PRO A 132 6.24 -10.11 9.45
N CYS A 133 5.06 -10.73 9.45
CA CYS A 133 3.95 -10.18 10.22
C CYS A 133 4.29 -10.27 11.71
N GLN A 134 4.10 -9.17 12.43
CA GLN A 134 4.07 -9.21 13.89
C GLN A 134 2.68 -9.73 14.30
N ASP A 135 2.63 -10.54 15.33
CA ASP A 135 1.36 -11.02 15.88
C ASP A 135 0.46 -9.83 16.20
N THR A 136 -0.77 -9.88 15.69
CA THR A 136 -1.74 -8.82 15.99
C THR A 136 -2.16 -8.90 17.45
N VAL A 137 -2.54 -7.75 18.03
CA VAL A 137 -2.90 -7.59 19.44
C VAL A 137 -3.93 -8.60 19.91
N ASP A 138 -4.81 -9.02 19.03
CA ASP A 138 -5.96 -9.84 19.37
C ASP A 138 -5.81 -11.31 18.97
N GLY A 139 -4.64 -11.73 18.45
CA GLY A 139 -4.38 -13.13 18.05
C GLY A 139 -5.51 -13.77 17.21
N GLY A 140 -6.44 -12.93 16.75
CA GLY A 140 -7.75 -13.32 16.31
C GLY A 140 -7.78 -13.92 14.90
N ASP A 141 -8.95 -14.34 14.50
CA ASP A 141 -9.32 -15.01 13.26
C ASP A 141 -8.75 -14.39 11.97
N VAL A 142 -8.42 -13.09 11.99
CA VAL A 142 -7.88 -12.37 10.84
C VAL A 142 -6.52 -12.93 10.40
N CYS A 143 -5.60 -13.18 11.33
CA CYS A 143 -4.29 -13.75 11.00
C CYS A 143 -4.39 -15.25 10.70
N GLY A 144 -5.24 -15.98 11.42
CA GLY A 144 -5.55 -17.37 11.13
C GLY A 144 -6.08 -17.55 9.72
N ASN A 145 -6.94 -16.64 9.28
CA ASN A 145 -7.61 -16.67 7.98
C ASN A 145 -6.87 -15.93 6.86
N CYS A 146 -5.69 -15.36 7.12
CA CYS A 146 -4.91 -14.64 6.13
C CYS A 146 -4.29 -15.58 5.10
N ALA A 147 -4.56 -15.33 3.81
CA ALA A 147 -3.93 -16.05 2.70
C ALA A 147 -2.53 -15.50 2.35
N GLY A 148 -2.23 -14.28 2.78
CA GLY A 148 -0.97 -13.59 2.47
C GLY A 148 0.14 -13.90 3.47
N LYS A 149 0.44 -15.16 3.73
CA LYS A 149 1.48 -15.58 4.69
C LYS A 149 2.87 -15.70 4.06
N LYS A 150 2.94 -15.92 2.74
CA LYS A 150 4.20 -16.05 1.99
C LYS A 150 4.50 -14.74 1.26
N PRO A 151 5.67 -14.10 1.49
CA PRO A 151 6.04 -12.89 0.77
C PRO A 151 6.44 -13.21 -0.67
N VAL A 152 6.20 -12.26 -1.58
CA VAL A 152 6.54 -12.36 -3.00
C VAL A 152 7.18 -11.06 -3.50
N SER A 153 7.99 -11.14 -4.57
CA SER A 153 8.47 -9.96 -5.31
C SER A 153 9.30 -8.94 -4.51
N CYS A 154 10.01 -9.38 -3.46
CA CYS A 154 10.96 -8.53 -2.74
C CYS A 154 12.39 -8.73 -3.26
N ASP A 155 13.25 -7.72 -3.04
CA ASP A 155 14.68 -7.78 -3.35
C ASP A 155 15.45 -8.54 -2.26
N GLU A 156 14.96 -8.45 -1.02
CA GLU A 156 15.57 -9.04 0.17
C GLU A 156 14.49 -9.47 1.17
N TYR A 157 14.81 -10.44 2.03
CA TYR A 157 13.93 -10.92 3.08
C TYR A 157 14.65 -10.92 4.42
N ILE A 158 14.04 -10.30 5.44
CA ILE A 158 14.60 -10.22 6.79
C ILE A 158 13.63 -10.83 7.80
N GLY A 159 14.00 -11.99 8.34
CA GLY A 159 13.21 -12.67 9.37
C GLY A 159 11.94 -13.37 8.85
N VAL A 160 11.83 -13.55 7.54
CA VAL A 160 10.77 -14.33 6.89
C VAL A 160 11.38 -15.21 5.82
N ASP A 161 10.89 -16.44 5.70
CA ASP A 161 11.31 -17.38 4.68
C ASP A 161 10.33 -17.31 3.49
N PRO A 162 10.78 -16.89 2.30
CA PRO A 162 9.93 -16.83 1.12
C PRO A 162 9.55 -18.22 0.59
N GLU A 163 10.28 -19.27 0.95
CA GLU A 163 10.01 -20.65 0.52
C GLU A 163 9.23 -21.47 1.55
N ALA A 164 8.90 -20.88 2.71
CA ALA A 164 8.14 -21.58 3.75
C ALA A 164 6.82 -22.15 3.21
N GLU A 165 6.52 -23.39 3.56
CA GLU A 165 5.21 -23.98 3.27
C GLU A 165 4.13 -23.28 4.08
N VAL A 166 3.05 -22.89 3.41
CA VAL A 166 1.88 -22.25 4.02
C VAL A 166 0.69 -23.18 3.85
N ALA A 167 0.12 -23.60 4.97
CA ALA A 167 -1.10 -24.39 4.96
C ALA A 167 -2.24 -23.61 4.25
N PRO A 168 -3.00 -24.27 3.34
CA PRO A 168 -4.11 -23.62 2.69
C PRO A 168 -5.18 -23.24 3.72
N ASN A 169 -5.69 -22.02 3.60
CA ASN A 169 -6.79 -21.56 4.42
C ASN A 169 -8.12 -21.81 3.71
N THR A 170 -8.91 -22.75 4.23
CA THR A 170 -10.21 -23.13 3.68
C THR A 170 -11.38 -22.38 4.31
N ALA A 171 -11.22 -21.80 5.50
CA ALA A 171 -12.31 -21.18 6.27
C ALA A 171 -13.00 -20.04 5.50
N ARG A 172 -12.23 -19.24 4.77
CA ARG A 172 -12.79 -18.16 3.95
C ARG A 172 -13.68 -18.70 2.81
N MET A 173 -13.42 -19.89 2.28
CA MET A 173 -14.25 -20.52 1.23
C MET A 173 -15.57 -21.04 1.79
N GLU A 174 -15.63 -21.37 3.07
CA GLU A 174 -16.88 -21.79 3.74
C GLU A 174 -17.86 -20.61 3.80
N GLU A 175 -17.42 -19.39 4.10
CA GLU A 175 -18.28 -18.20 4.07
C GLU A 175 -18.77 -17.87 2.65
N VAL A 176 -17.91 -18.00 1.65
CA VAL A 176 -18.29 -17.84 0.23
C VAL A 176 -19.39 -18.85 -0.11
N ALA A 177 -19.20 -20.14 0.23
CA ALA A 177 -20.18 -21.19 -0.05
C ALA A 177 -21.54 -20.94 0.63
N LYS A 178 -21.55 -20.41 1.86
CA LYS A 178 -22.80 -20.02 2.56
C LYS A 178 -23.55 -18.93 1.80
N ILE A 179 -22.85 -17.89 1.32
CA ILE A 179 -23.47 -16.80 0.58
C ILE A 179 -23.94 -17.29 -0.81
N GLU A 180 -23.17 -18.14 -1.49
CA GLU A 180 -23.54 -18.69 -2.78
C GLU A 180 -24.77 -19.61 -2.70
N ALA A 181 -24.93 -20.33 -1.60
CA ALA A 181 -26.09 -21.19 -1.36
C ALA A 181 -27.41 -20.40 -1.11
N MET A 182 -27.34 -19.10 -0.83
CA MET A 182 -28.52 -18.26 -0.64
C MET A 182 -29.28 -18.06 -1.96
N SER A 183 -30.62 -17.89 -1.88
CA SER A 183 -31.39 -17.40 -3.02
C SER A 183 -30.94 -16.00 -3.45
N VAL A 184 -31.28 -15.57 -4.67
CA VAL A 184 -30.97 -14.23 -5.16
C VAL A 184 -31.47 -13.14 -4.21
N ASN A 185 -32.72 -13.26 -3.74
CA ASN A 185 -33.27 -12.32 -2.78
C ASN A 185 -32.58 -12.39 -1.43
N GLY A 186 -32.21 -13.58 -0.96
CA GLY A 186 -31.47 -13.76 0.29
C GLY A 186 -30.08 -13.08 0.24
N ARG A 187 -29.34 -13.22 -0.87
CA ARG A 187 -28.07 -12.51 -1.07
C ARG A 187 -28.25 -10.98 -1.12
N TYR A 188 -29.31 -10.52 -1.78
CA TYR A 188 -29.61 -9.09 -1.84
C TYR A 188 -29.87 -8.52 -0.43
N GLU A 189 -30.71 -9.17 0.36
CA GLU A 189 -31.01 -8.74 1.74
C GLU A 189 -29.78 -8.83 2.65
N PHE A 190 -28.94 -9.87 2.49
CA PHE A 190 -27.67 -9.99 3.20
C PHE A 190 -26.79 -8.77 2.95
N TRP A 191 -26.52 -8.44 1.68
CA TRP A 191 -25.65 -7.30 1.35
C TRP A 191 -26.27 -5.97 1.72
N ARG A 192 -27.58 -5.81 1.57
CA ARG A 192 -28.29 -4.61 2.02
C ARG A 192 -28.11 -4.37 3.52
N ASN A 193 -28.20 -5.43 4.32
CA ASN A 193 -27.98 -5.35 5.75
C ASN A 193 -26.52 -4.98 6.08
N GLU A 194 -25.53 -5.54 5.38
CA GLU A 194 -24.13 -5.16 5.57
C GLU A 194 -23.87 -3.70 5.16
N PHE A 195 -24.43 -3.24 4.06
CA PHE A 195 -24.30 -1.85 3.60
C PHE A 195 -24.99 -0.83 4.53
N SER A 196 -26.03 -1.25 5.24
CA SER A 196 -26.72 -0.36 6.20
C SER A 196 -25.80 0.15 7.31
N ARG A 197 -24.73 -0.61 7.62
CA ARG A 197 -23.73 -0.23 8.61
C ARG A 197 -22.74 0.81 8.11
N CYS A 198 -22.67 1.05 6.80
CA CYS A 198 -21.76 2.01 6.22
C CYS A 198 -22.16 3.44 6.59
N ILE A 199 -21.22 4.22 7.12
CA ILE A 199 -21.40 5.64 7.44
C ILE A 199 -20.67 6.57 6.45
N ARG A 200 -20.17 6.03 5.34
CA ARG A 200 -19.38 6.78 4.33
C ARG A 200 -18.13 7.48 4.91
N CYS A 201 -17.49 6.90 5.92
CA CYS A 201 -16.25 7.45 6.49
C CYS A 201 -15.03 7.34 5.56
N ASN A 202 -15.14 6.61 4.45
CA ASN A 202 -14.08 6.38 3.46
C ASN A 202 -12.83 5.63 4.01
N ALA A 203 -12.88 5.04 5.20
CA ALA A 203 -11.77 4.28 5.76
C ALA A 203 -11.30 3.16 4.82
N CYS A 204 -12.22 2.40 4.21
CA CYS A 204 -11.92 1.37 3.22
C CYS A 204 -11.12 1.90 2.04
N ARG A 205 -11.46 3.08 1.52
CA ARG A 205 -10.72 3.76 0.46
C ARG A 205 -9.34 4.20 0.92
N ASN A 206 -9.25 4.72 2.13
CA ASN A 206 -8.00 5.26 2.66
C ASN A 206 -6.96 4.19 2.95
N VAL A 207 -7.36 2.98 3.33
CA VAL A 207 -6.43 1.89 3.63
C VAL A 207 -6.13 1.01 2.41
N CYS A 208 -7.02 0.95 1.41
CA CYS A 208 -6.86 0.06 0.26
C CYS A 208 -5.73 0.56 -0.66
N PRO A 209 -4.71 -0.28 -0.95
CA PRO A 209 -3.63 0.08 -1.87
C PRO A 209 -4.10 0.25 -3.31
N ALA A 210 -5.18 -0.41 -3.73
CA ALA A 210 -5.75 -0.26 -5.08
C ALA A 210 -6.49 1.07 -5.28
N CYS A 211 -6.87 1.79 -4.20
CA CYS A 211 -7.46 3.13 -4.29
C CYS A 211 -6.39 4.20 -4.53
N THR A 212 -5.92 4.33 -5.76
CA THR A 212 -4.81 5.20 -6.17
C THR A 212 -5.24 6.47 -6.89
N CYS A 213 -6.54 6.70 -7.09
CA CYS A 213 -7.06 7.90 -7.74
C CYS A 213 -6.76 9.15 -6.92
N GLU A 214 -6.20 10.19 -7.53
CA GLU A 214 -5.96 11.49 -6.89
C GLU A 214 -7.27 12.14 -6.47
N LYS A 215 -8.27 12.06 -7.34
CA LYS A 215 -9.62 12.57 -7.10
C LYS A 215 -10.61 11.45 -7.36
N CYS A 216 -11.32 11.05 -6.32
CA CYS A 216 -12.32 10.00 -6.42
C CYS A 216 -13.57 10.52 -7.12
N VAL A 217 -14.16 9.72 -8.01
CA VAL A 217 -15.44 10.05 -8.66
C VAL A 217 -16.55 10.32 -7.65
N PHE A 218 -16.55 9.61 -6.53
CA PHE A 218 -17.53 9.79 -5.45
C PHE A 218 -17.32 11.06 -4.59
N ASP A 219 -16.22 11.79 -4.79
CA ASP A 219 -15.98 13.09 -4.17
C ASP A 219 -16.41 14.25 -5.09
N ASN A 220 -17.04 13.97 -6.23
CA ASN A 220 -17.51 14.97 -7.15
C ASN A 220 -19.01 15.27 -6.90
N ASN A 221 -19.26 16.37 -6.22
CA ASN A 221 -20.61 16.82 -5.86
C ASN A 221 -21.56 17.07 -7.06
N ALA A 222 -21.01 17.22 -8.27
CA ALA A 222 -21.82 17.38 -9.48
C ALA A 222 -22.33 16.04 -10.03
N LEU A 223 -21.68 14.94 -9.70
CA LEU A 223 -22.03 13.60 -10.21
C LEU A 223 -22.59 12.69 -9.10
N TYR A 224 -22.01 12.79 -7.90
CA TYR A 224 -22.36 11.93 -6.77
C TYR A 224 -22.34 12.73 -5.47
N THR A 225 -23.13 12.30 -4.48
CA THR A 225 -23.05 12.87 -3.14
C THR A 225 -21.85 12.29 -2.38
N THR A 226 -21.19 13.10 -1.57
CA THR A 226 -20.11 12.65 -0.67
C THR A 226 -20.65 12.02 0.62
N GLN A 227 -21.93 12.21 0.89
CA GLN A 227 -22.64 11.66 2.04
C GLN A 227 -23.31 10.34 1.70
N LYS A 228 -23.61 9.55 2.72
CA LYS A 228 -24.38 8.34 2.56
C LYS A 228 -25.80 8.67 2.04
N VAL A 229 -26.22 7.89 1.04
CA VAL A 229 -27.59 7.86 0.51
C VAL A 229 -28.32 6.59 0.96
N ALA A 230 -29.56 6.38 0.52
CA ALA A 230 -30.29 5.18 0.87
C ALA A 230 -29.59 3.90 0.41
N GLU A 231 -29.57 2.86 1.23
CA GLU A 231 -28.91 1.58 0.96
C GLU A 231 -29.40 0.89 -0.33
N THR A 232 -30.61 1.21 -0.76
CA THR A 232 -31.22 0.70 -1.99
C THR A 232 -30.90 1.53 -3.23
N SER A 233 -30.19 2.65 -3.08
CA SER A 233 -29.85 3.50 -4.22
C SER A 233 -28.79 2.84 -5.10
N PHE A 234 -28.85 3.15 -6.40
CA PHE A 234 -27.81 2.72 -7.35
C PHE A 234 -26.43 3.27 -6.97
N GLU A 235 -26.37 4.50 -6.52
CA GLU A 235 -25.13 5.16 -6.09
C GLU A 235 -24.46 4.43 -4.91
N GLU A 236 -25.22 4.06 -3.89
CA GLU A 236 -24.68 3.34 -2.73
C GLU A 236 -24.22 1.95 -3.13
N SER A 237 -24.99 1.24 -3.95
CA SER A 237 -24.61 -0.05 -4.49
C SER A 237 -23.33 0.04 -5.33
N LEU A 238 -23.23 1.04 -6.21
CA LEU A 238 -22.06 1.26 -7.05
C LEU A 238 -20.80 1.59 -6.20
N PHE A 239 -20.96 2.40 -5.17
CA PHE A 239 -19.86 2.71 -4.23
C PHE A 239 -19.30 1.43 -3.61
N HIS A 240 -20.15 0.53 -3.13
CA HIS A 240 -19.73 -0.72 -2.49
C HIS A 240 -19.17 -1.74 -3.49
N ILE A 241 -19.79 -1.87 -4.68
CA ILE A 241 -19.31 -2.78 -5.74
C ILE A 241 -17.89 -2.40 -6.16
N ILE A 242 -17.61 -1.12 -6.39
CA ILE A 242 -16.26 -0.67 -6.76
C ILE A 242 -15.26 -0.99 -5.64
N ARG A 243 -15.61 -0.86 -4.37
CA ARG A 243 -14.74 -1.23 -3.25
C ARG A 243 -14.48 -2.74 -3.18
N ALA A 244 -15.49 -3.54 -3.44
CA ALA A 244 -15.37 -5.00 -3.44
C ALA A 244 -14.56 -5.52 -4.63
N TRP A 245 -14.61 -4.82 -5.77
CA TRP A 245 -13.91 -5.20 -6.99
C TRP A 245 -12.41 -4.90 -6.95
N GLN A 246 -11.98 -3.90 -6.20
CA GLN A 246 -10.58 -3.50 -6.01
C GLN A 246 -9.86 -4.42 -5.01
#